data_2a9c74a7fe87f9d038295d5e49ae9f14
#
_entry.id   2a9c74a7fe87f9d038295d5e49ae9f14
#
_cell.length_a   1.000
_cell.length_b   1.000
_cell.length_c   1.000
_cell.angle_alpha   90.00
_cell.angle_beta   90.00
_cell.angle_gamma   90.00
#
_symmetry.space_group_name_H-M   'P 1'
#
loop_
_entity.id
_entity.type
_entity.pdbx_description
1 polymer ?
#
loop_
_entity_poly.entity_id
_entity_poly.type
_entity_poly.pdbx_seq_one_letter_code
_entity_poly.pdbx_strand_id
1 'polypeptide(L)'
;AMLLLLAPLKHLTGGSETLQRGLAAAESVFALIDEAPEADTGTNEIARSRGEIEYLDVGFTYPEATRPALDNVSLRIAPGERVALVGASGAGKTTLANMLARFYAPTQGKILLDGLDIATLKLASLRANIALVSQDVVLFNDTVAANIAYGRLAATTRADVVAAAEAAHAMQFILDMPQGFETLIGENGVRLSGGQRQRLAIARAFVK
;
A
#
# COMPACT_ATOMS: atom_id res chain seq x y z
N ALA A 1 -26.84 -4.03 -59.64
CA ALA A 1 -25.60 -4.76 -59.28
C ALA A 1 -24.76 -4.02 -58.21
N MET A 2 -24.59 -2.70 -58.33
CA MET A 2 -23.74 -1.91 -57.42
C MET A 2 -24.27 -1.81 -55.97
N LEU A 3 -25.58 -1.75 -55.77
CA LEU A 3 -26.22 -1.72 -54.42
C LEU A 3 -26.10 -3.02 -53.65
N LEU A 4 -25.91 -4.17 -54.31
CA LEU A 4 -25.74 -5.48 -53.65
C LEU A 4 -24.35 -5.65 -52.98
N LEU A 5 -23.36 -4.84 -53.37
CA LEU A 5 -22.02 -4.86 -52.78
C LEU A 5 -21.88 -4.01 -51.49
N LEU A 6 -22.83 -3.11 -51.25
CA LEU A 6 -22.78 -2.23 -50.05
C LEU A 6 -23.01 -2.97 -48.73
N ALA A 7 -23.88 -4.00 -48.73
CA ALA A 7 -24.17 -4.77 -47.52
C ALA A 7 -22.96 -5.60 -47.04
N PRO A 8 -22.27 -6.39 -47.90
CA PRO A 8 -21.06 -7.12 -47.46
C PRO A 8 -19.89 -6.18 -47.10
N LEU A 9 -19.74 -5.04 -47.76
CA LEU A 9 -18.73 -4.03 -47.37
C LEU A 9 -18.98 -3.47 -45.97
N LYS A 10 -20.23 -3.20 -45.61
CA LYS A 10 -20.62 -2.71 -44.28
C LYS A 10 -20.40 -3.76 -43.19
N HIS A 11 -20.58 -5.04 -43.51
CA HIS A 11 -20.26 -6.13 -42.60
C HIS A 11 -18.75 -6.29 -42.37
N LEU A 12 -17.93 -6.11 -43.39
CA LEU A 12 -16.46 -6.15 -43.27
C LEU A 12 -15.92 -5.00 -42.42
N THR A 13 -16.44 -3.78 -42.60
CA THR A 13 -16.02 -2.63 -41.77
C THR A 13 -16.48 -2.75 -40.33
N GLY A 14 -17.69 -3.28 -40.08
CA GLY A 14 -18.17 -3.52 -38.70
C GLY A 14 -17.39 -4.62 -37.98
N GLY A 15 -16.96 -5.67 -38.69
CA GLY A 15 -16.10 -6.72 -38.14
C GLY A 15 -14.70 -6.20 -37.73
N SER A 16 -14.14 -5.29 -38.54
CA SER A 16 -12.85 -4.65 -38.23
C SER A 16 -12.89 -3.81 -36.94
N GLU A 17 -13.98 -3.08 -36.70
CA GLU A 17 -14.14 -2.27 -35.49
C GLU A 17 -14.21 -3.14 -34.21
N THR A 18 -14.96 -4.24 -34.28
CA THR A 18 -15.06 -5.19 -33.16
C THR A 18 -13.71 -5.85 -32.87
N LEU A 19 -12.97 -6.22 -33.91
CA LEU A 19 -11.62 -6.80 -33.77
C LEU A 19 -10.64 -5.80 -33.14
N GLN A 20 -10.64 -4.54 -33.60
CA GLN A 20 -9.77 -3.50 -33.08
C GLN A 20 -10.08 -3.20 -31.60
N ARG A 21 -11.34 -3.15 -31.19
CA ARG A 21 -11.73 -3.00 -29.79
C ARG A 21 -11.28 -4.20 -28.97
N GLY A 22 -11.40 -5.42 -29.49
CA GLY A 22 -10.93 -6.63 -28.85
C GLY A 22 -9.41 -6.63 -28.67
N LEU A 23 -8.66 -6.21 -29.69
CA LEU A 23 -7.20 -6.08 -29.61
C LEU A 23 -6.77 -5.03 -28.60
N ALA A 24 -7.37 -3.85 -28.61
CA ALA A 24 -7.05 -2.78 -27.64
C ALA A 24 -7.36 -3.21 -26.19
N ALA A 25 -8.47 -3.94 -25.97
CA ALA A 25 -8.77 -4.50 -24.65
C ALA A 25 -7.74 -5.57 -24.23
N ALA A 26 -7.35 -6.44 -25.16
CA ALA A 26 -6.33 -7.46 -24.93
C ALA A 26 -4.95 -6.83 -24.62
N GLU A 27 -4.54 -5.81 -25.36
CA GLU A 27 -3.30 -5.07 -25.11
C GLU A 27 -3.27 -4.49 -23.68
N SER A 28 -4.38 -3.89 -23.21
CA SER A 28 -4.47 -3.36 -21.86
C SER A 28 -4.35 -4.46 -20.78
N VAL A 29 -4.95 -5.62 -21.02
CA VAL A 29 -4.88 -6.76 -20.11
C VAL A 29 -3.47 -7.35 -20.10
N PHE A 30 -2.87 -7.56 -21.26
CA PHE A 30 -1.50 -8.08 -21.36
C PHE A 30 -0.46 -7.10 -20.80
N ALA A 31 -0.62 -5.80 -21.02
CA ALA A 31 0.25 -4.79 -20.41
C ALA A 31 0.27 -4.89 -18.89
N LEU A 32 -0.88 -5.16 -18.26
CA LEU A 32 -0.95 -5.38 -16.80
C LEU A 32 -0.33 -6.72 -16.38
N ILE A 33 -0.51 -7.78 -17.18
CA ILE A 33 0.05 -9.12 -16.86
C ILE A 33 1.56 -9.12 -17.03
N ASP A 34 2.08 -8.40 -18.02
CA ASP A 34 3.51 -8.32 -18.35
C ASP A 34 4.25 -7.27 -17.49
N GLU A 35 3.53 -6.55 -16.61
CA GLU A 35 4.17 -5.62 -15.69
C GLU A 35 5.15 -6.35 -14.78
N ALA A 36 6.37 -5.82 -14.70
CA ALA A 36 7.42 -6.46 -13.93
C ALA A 36 7.06 -6.49 -12.43
N PRO A 37 7.14 -7.66 -11.77
CA PRO A 37 6.88 -7.75 -10.36
C PRO A 37 7.89 -6.92 -9.56
N GLU A 38 7.50 -6.50 -8.37
CA GLU A 38 8.37 -5.76 -7.47
C GLU A 38 9.67 -6.54 -7.21
N ALA A 39 10.82 -5.89 -7.46
CA ALA A 39 12.10 -6.54 -7.31
C ALA A 39 12.43 -6.82 -5.83
N ASP A 40 12.55 -8.08 -5.46
CA ASP A 40 13.06 -8.53 -4.15
C ASP A 40 14.42 -9.18 -4.30
N THR A 41 15.46 -8.36 -4.31
CA THR A 41 16.86 -8.80 -4.42
C THR A 41 17.51 -9.05 -3.07
N GLY A 42 16.80 -8.81 -1.98
CA GLY A 42 17.29 -9.01 -0.62
C GLY A 42 17.46 -10.49 -0.27
N THR A 43 18.54 -10.80 0.44
CA THR A 43 18.87 -12.16 0.90
C THR A 43 18.80 -12.30 2.41
N ASN A 44 18.93 -11.18 3.14
CA ASN A 44 18.95 -11.15 4.59
C ASN A 44 17.53 -11.12 5.17
N GLU A 45 17.38 -11.68 6.37
CA GLU A 45 16.14 -11.67 7.11
C GLU A 45 16.34 -11.01 8.49
N ILE A 46 15.32 -10.31 8.96
CA ILE A 46 15.23 -9.78 10.31
C ILE A 46 13.96 -10.31 10.97
N ALA A 47 14.10 -11.12 12.03
CA ALA A 47 12.94 -11.74 12.67
C ALA A 47 12.08 -10.69 13.42
N ARG A 48 12.74 -9.86 14.24
CA ARG A 48 12.12 -8.75 14.97
C ARG A 48 13.09 -7.60 15.08
N SER A 49 12.68 -6.44 14.57
CA SER A 49 13.43 -5.21 14.66
C SER A 49 13.30 -4.57 16.05
N ARG A 50 14.37 -3.96 16.54
CA ARG A 50 14.38 -3.07 17.70
C ARG A 50 13.82 -1.69 17.36
N GLY A 51 13.81 -1.34 16.07
CA GLY A 51 13.29 -0.08 15.55
C GLY A 51 14.30 1.06 15.54
N GLU A 52 15.60 0.78 15.49
CA GLU A 52 16.60 1.80 15.17
C GLU A 52 16.62 2.04 13.65
N ILE A 53 16.41 3.29 13.24
CA ILE A 53 16.34 3.68 11.84
C ILE A 53 17.37 4.76 11.56
N GLU A 54 18.15 4.58 10.49
CA GLU A 54 19.11 5.59 10.04
C GLU A 54 18.93 5.85 8.54
N TYR A 55 18.79 7.11 8.18
CA TYR A 55 18.90 7.61 6.81
C TYR A 55 20.29 8.23 6.68
N LEU A 56 21.08 7.79 5.71
CA LEU A 56 22.44 8.25 5.48
C LEU A 56 22.53 8.86 4.09
N ASP A 57 22.60 10.20 4.04
CA ASP A 57 22.72 11.01 2.82
C ASP A 57 21.72 10.62 1.72
N VAL A 58 20.48 10.38 2.14
CA VAL A 58 19.42 9.86 1.26
C VAL A 58 18.92 10.94 0.32
N GLY A 59 19.06 10.67 -0.97
CA GLY A 59 18.47 11.43 -2.06
C GLY A 59 17.48 10.59 -2.85
N PHE A 60 16.42 11.25 -3.35
CA PHE A 60 15.44 10.59 -4.21
C PHE A 60 14.77 11.56 -5.17
N THR A 61 14.68 11.15 -6.42
CA THR A 61 13.94 11.86 -7.47
C THR A 61 12.96 10.89 -8.12
N TYR A 62 11.68 11.27 -8.22
CA TYR A 62 10.69 10.47 -8.96
C TYR A 62 11.07 10.40 -10.46
N PRO A 63 10.79 9.29 -11.15
CA PRO A 63 11.23 9.08 -12.53
C PRO A 63 10.86 10.21 -13.51
N GLU A 64 9.70 10.84 -13.33
CA GLU A 64 9.21 11.92 -14.19
C GLU A 64 9.46 13.32 -13.62
N ALA A 65 10.11 13.43 -12.47
CA ALA A 65 10.35 14.69 -11.81
C ALA A 65 11.72 15.28 -12.20
N THR A 66 11.77 16.60 -12.37
CA THR A 66 13.01 17.37 -12.63
C THR A 66 13.70 17.83 -11.34
N ARG A 67 13.02 17.74 -10.20
CA ARG A 67 13.55 18.15 -8.90
C ARG A 67 13.54 16.98 -7.93
N PRO A 68 14.56 16.86 -7.07
CA PRO A 68 14.57 15.84 -6.04
C PRO A 68 13.42 16.05 -5.05
N ALA A 69 12.77 14.96 -4.66
CA ALA A 69 11.81 14.92 -3.57
C ALA A 69 12.51 14.86 -2.20
N LEU A 70 13.70 14.27 -2.16
CA LEU A 70 14.60 14.25 -1.02
C LEU A 70 16.01 14.58 -1.52
N ASP A 71 16.70 15.46 -0.79
CA ASP A 71 18.06 15.90 -1.13
C ASP A 71 18.95 15.79 0.12
N ASN A 72 19.86 14.83 0.10
CA ASN A 72 20.87 14.59 1.12
C ASN A 72 20.32 14.55 2.57
N VAL A 73 19.25 13.76 2.78
CA VAL A 73 18.60 13.63 4.08
C VAL A 73 19.36 12.66 4.95
N SER A 74 19.85 13.14 6.10
CA SER A 74 20.44 12.30 7.15
C SER A 74 19.64 12.44 8.44
N LEU A 75 19.16 11.33 8.98
CA LEU A 75 18.29 11.28 10.15
C LEU A 75 18.55 9.96 10.90
N ARG A 76 18.62 10.02 12.22
CA ARG A 76 18.66 8.84 13.08
C ARG A 76 17.49 8.87 14.04
N ILE A 77 16.83 7.74 14.18
CA ILE A 77 15.71 7.49 15.09
C ILE A 77 16.10 6.34 16.00
N ALA A 78 16.14 6.58 17.28
CA ALA A 78 16.46 5.56 18.28
C ALA A 78 15.31 4.59 18.52
N PRO A 79 15.56 3.37 19.02
CA PRO A 79 14.51 2.43 19.39
C PRO A 79 13.50 3.06 20.36
N GLY A 80 12.20 2.95 20.05
CA GLY A 80 11.11 3.50 20.86
C GLY A 80 10.92 5.01 20.78
N GLU A 81 11.72 5.70 20.00
CA GLU A 81 11.58 7.15 19.78
C GLU A 81 10.34 7.46 18.94
N ARG A 82 9.70 8.59 19.22
CA ARG A 82 8.60 9.16 18.45
C ARG A 82 9.08 10.39 17.72
N VAL A 83 9.07 10.33 16.38
CA VAL A 83 9.53 11.41 15.52
C VAL A 83 8.36 11.97 14.72
N ALA A 84 8.23 13.31 14.70
CA ALA A 84 7.26 14.00 13.86
C ALA A 84 7.97 14.66 12.67
N LEU A 85 7.56 14.31 11.45
CA LEU A 85 8.00 14.95 10.23
C LEU A 85 7.08 16.14 9.96
N VAL A 86 7.61 17.37 10.04
CA VAL A 86 6.87 18.61 9.82
C VAL A 86 7.38 19.33 8.58
N GLY A 87 6.51 20.07 7.90
CA GLY A 87 6.86 20.81 6.69
C GLY A 87 5.67 21.06 5.78
N ALA A 88 5.84 21.89 4.77
CA ALA A 88 4.83 22.22 3.77
C ALA A 88 4.38 20.99 2.97
N SER A 89 3.23 21.06 2.29
CA SER A 89 2.83 20.05 1.33
C SER A 89 3.88 19.90 0.23
N GLY A 90 4.20 18.69 -0.17
CA GLY A 90 5.26 18.43 -1.16
C GLY A 90 6.69 18.42 -0.62
N ALA A 91 6.93 18.62 0.70
CA ALA A 91 8.27 18.63 1.29
C ALA A 91 8.90 17.23 1.46
N GLY A 92 8.38 16.18 0.81
CA GLY A 92 8.98 14.84 0.83
C GLY A 92 8.67 13.97 2.05
N LYS A 93 7.82 14.43 3.00
CA LYS A 93 7.51 13.66 4.24
C LYS A 93 6.98 12.26 3.97
N THR A 94 5.99 12.14 3.11
CA THR A 94 5.39 10.86 2.71
C THR A 94 6.39 10.00 1.94
N THR A 95 7.21 10.61 1.08
CA THR A 95 8.27 9.93 0.35
C THR A 95 9.28 9.31 1.32
N LEU A 96 9.73 10.06 2.33
CA LEU A 96 10.65 9.57 3.34
C LEU A 96 10.09 8.35 4.10
N ALA A 97 8.82 8.42 4.52
CA ALA A 97 8.17 7.30 5.21
C ALA A 97 7.99 6.07 4.29
N ASN A 98 7.61 6.29 3.03
CA ASN A 98 7.39 5.22 2.05
C ASN A 98 8.70 4.50 1.66
N MET A 99 9.83 5.19 1.68
CA MET A 99 11.13 4.60 1.40
C MET A 99 11.54 3.58 2.46
N LEU A 100 11.15 3.75 3.73
CA LEU A 100 11.43 2.77 4.78
C LEU A 100 10.78 1.41 4.46
N ALA A 101 9.57 1.41 3.89
CA ALA A 101 8.88 0.20 3.44
C ALA A 101 9.36 -0.31 2.05
N ARG A 102 10.39 0.34 1.46
CA ARG A 102 10.92 0.07 0.12
C ARG A 102 9.87 0.14 -0.99
N PHE A 103 8.90 1.07 -0.89
CA PHE A 103 8.06 1.40 -2.04
C PHE A 103 8.84 2.20 -3.10
N TYR A 104 9.90 2.87 -2.67
CA TYR A 104 10.87 3.54 -3.51
C TYR A 104 12.28 3.23 -3.00
N ALA A 105 13.21 3.00 -3.90
CA ALA A 105 14.62 2.88 -3.58
C ALA A 105 15.29 4.27 -3.62
N PRO A 106 16.21 4.59 -2.69
CA PRO A 106 16.97 5.82 -2.77
C PRO A 106 17.80 5.87 -4.06
N THR A 107 17.89 7.04 -4.70
CA THR A 107 18.79 7.25 -5.83
C THR A 107 20.23 7.49 -5.38
N GLN A 108 20.38 7.91 -4.11
CA GLN A 108 21.68 8.17 -3.47
C GLN A 108 21.52 7.91 -1.97
N GLY A 109 22.64 7.53 -1.33
CA GLY A 109 22.64 7.19 0.09
C GLY A 109 22.05 5.81 0.38
N LYS A 110 21.69 5.56 1.65
CA LYS A 110 21.10 4.29 2.10
C LYS A 110 20.28 4.47 3.35
N ILE A 111 19.39 3.51 3.60
CA ILE A 111 18.55 3.47 4.81
C ILE A 111 18.89 2.18 5.56
N LEU A 112 19.13 2.32 6.86
CA LEU A 112 19.42 1.19 7.73
C LEU A 112 18.27 0.95 8.71
N LEU A 113 17.97 -0.30 8.98
CA LEU A 113 17.11 -0.76 10.05
C LEU A 113 17.93 -1.67 10.97
N ASP A 114 18.11 -1.26 12.23
CA ASP A 114 18.99 -1.92 13.22
C ASP A 114 20.42 -2.13 12.69
N GLY A 115 20.95 -1.17 11.94
CA GLY A 115 22.29 -1.23 11.33
C GLY A 115 22.36 -2.04 10.02
N LEU A 116 21.28 -2.71 9.59
CA LEU A 116 21.22 -3.46 8.33
C LEU A 116 20.66 -2.60 7.22
N ASP A 117 21.31 -2.57 6.07
CA ASP A 117 20.79 -1.88 4.89
C ASP A 117 19.48 -2.56 4.43
N ILE A 118 18.38 -1.80 4.40
CA ILE A 118 17.07 -2.31 4.01
C ILE A 118 17.03 -2.85 2.57
N ALA A 119 17.95 -2.42 1.71
CA ALA A 119 18.08 -2.94 0.34
C ALA A 119 18.52 -4.41 0.32
N THR A 120 19.24 -4.85 1.35
CA THR A 120 19.72 -6.24 1.48
C THR A 120 18.72 -7.18 2.15
N LEU A 121 17.66 -6.64 2.76
CA LEU A 121 16.62 -7.41 3.43
C LEU A 121 15.60 -7.94 2.42
N LYS A 122 15.10 -9.16 2.61
CA LYS A 122 13.92 -9.65 1.89
C LYS A 122 12.73 -8.74 2.18
N LEU A 123 11.97 -8.35 1.16
CA LEU A 123 10.82 -7.44 1.30
C LEU A 123 9.79 -7.94 2.32
N ALA A 124 9.50 -9.24 2.29
CA ALA A 124 8.56 -9.85 3.23
C ALA A 124 9.04 -9.70 4.69
N SER A 125 10.35 -9.90 4.94
CA SER A 125 10.96 -9.77 6.26
C SER A 125 10.98 -8.32 6.74
N LEU A 126 11.38 -7.38 5.89
CA LEU A 126 11.37 -5.95 6.17
C LEU A 126 9.94 -5.49 6.51
N ARG A 127 9.00 -5.74 5.61
CA ARG A 127 7.61 -5.31 5.76
C ARG A 127 6.88 -5.99 6.91
N ALA A 128 7.30 -7.17 7.35
CA ALA A 128 6.77 -7.79 8.56
C ALA A 128 7.07 -6.97 9.82
N ASN A 129 8.11 -6.17 9.83
CA ASN A 129 8.53 -5.32 10.94
C ASN A 129 8.01 -3.88 10.87
N ILE A 130 7.30 -3.50 9.80
CA ILE A 130 6.83 -2.13 9.58
C ILE A 130 5.30 -2.14 9.46
N ALA A 131 4.61 -1.34 10.24
CA ALA A 131 3.20 -1.04 10.06
C ALA A 131 3.06 0.39 9.49
N LEU A 132 2.31 0.52 8.41
CA LEU A 132 2.04 1.80 7.76
C LEU A 132 0.55 2.12 7.85
N VAL A 133 0.23 3.33 8.35
CA VAL A 133 -1.12 3.89 8.31
C VAL A 133 -1.09 5.07 7.36
N SER A 134 -1.68 4.91 6.18
CA SER A 134 -1.76 5.96 5.17
C SER A 134 -2.87 6.98 5.48
N GLN A 135 -2.78 8.15 4.85
CA GLN A 135 -3.84 9.16 4.91
C GLN A 135 -5.11 8.64 4.20
N ASP A 136 -4.93 8.01 3.03
CA ASP A 136 -6.01 7.38 2.28
C ASP A 136 -6.12 5.92 2.73
N VAL A 137 -7.17 5.66 3.50
CA VAL A 137 -7.41 4.33 4.06
C VAL A 137 -8.15 3.47 3.06
N VAL A 138 -7.54 2.36 2.65
CA VAL A 138 -8.18 1.32 1.84
C VAL A 138 -8.77 0.26 2.76
N LEU A 139 -10.08 0.06 2.64
CA LEU A 139 -10.83 -1.00 3.30
C LEU A 139 -11.48 -1.90 2.26
N PHE A 140 -11.51 -3.19 2.55
CA PHE A 140 -12.07 -4.20 1.66
C PHE A 140 -13.54 -4.41 1.96
N ASN A 141 -14.30 -4.83 0.94
CA ASN A 141 -15.70 -5.21 1.09
C ASN A 141 -15.82 -6.54 1.85
N ASP A 142 -15.57 -6.48 3.13
CA ASP A 142 -15.55 -7.61 4.05
C ASP A 142 -16.00 -7.13 5.45
N THR A 143 -15.97 -8.02 6.43
CA THR A 143 -16.30 -7.69 7.82
C THR A 143 -15.29 -6.73 8.45
N VAL A 144 -15.68 -6.08 9.53
CA VAL A 144 -14.78 -5.29 10.37
C VAL A 144 -13.61 -6.13 10.85
N ALA A 145 -13.87 -7.35 11.34
CA ALA A 145 -12.83 -8.27 11.82
C ALA A 145 -11.83 -8.64 10.73
N ALA A 146 -12.30 -9.00 9.53
CA ALA A 146 -11.45 -9.32 8.38
C ALA A 146 -10.59 -8.12 7.96
N ASN A 147 -11.14 -6.92 7.99
CA ASN A 147 -10.39 -5.71 7.69
C ASN A 147 -9.29 -5.40 8.72
N ILE A 148 -9.52 -5.63 10.01
CA ILE A 148 -8.50 -5.48 11.05
C ILE A 148 -7.40 -6.54 10.90
N ALA A 149 -7.77 -7.79 10.67
CA ALA A 149 -6.83 -8.92 10.52
C ALA A 149 -6.18 -9.01 9.13
N TYR A 150 -6.49 -8.09 8.20
CA TYR A 150 -6.02 -8.15 6.82
C TYR A 150 -4.51 -8.36 6.69
N GLY A 151 -4.13 -9.30 5.81
CA GLY A 151 -2.73 -9.67 5.56
C GLY A 151 -2.18 -10.71 6.54
N ARG A 152 -2.83 -10.93 7.69
CA ARG A 152 -2.43 -11.93 8.71
C ARG A 152 -3.60 -12.80 9.17
N LEU A 153 -4.64 -12.92 8.38
CA LEU A 153 -5.90 -13.63 8.75
C LEU A 153 -5.66 -15.01 9.36
N ALA A 154 -4.73 -15.80 8.81
CA ALA A 154 -4.45 -17.14 9.29
C ALA A 154 -3.73 -17.19 10.66
N ALA A 155 -3.07 -16.12 11.06
CA ALA A 155 -2.27 -16.04 12.30
C ALA A 155 -2.92 -15.16 13.37
N THR A 156 -4.01 -14.44 13.05
CA THR A 156 -4.65 -13.48 13.96
C THR A 156 -5.83 -14.13 14.66
N THR A 157 -5.81 -14.16 15.99
CA THR A 157 -6.92 -14.65 16.78
C THR A 157 -8.01 -13.59 16.96
N ARG A 158 -9.21 -14.00 17.34
CA ARG A 158 -10.30 -13.07 17.69
C ARG A 158 -9.89 -12.14 18.84
N ALA A 159 -9.13 -12.64 19.80
CA ALA A 159 -8.64 -11.85 20.94
C ALA A 159 -7.69 -10.74 20.48
N ASP A 160 -6.80 -11.02 19.52
CA ASP A 160 -5.89 -10.02 18.96
C ASP A 160 -6.65 -8.92 18.21
N VAL A 161 -7.69 -9.28 17.46
CA VAL A 161 -8.56 -8.32 16.77
C VAL A 161 -9.26 -7.39 17.75
N VAL A 162 -9.78 -7.94 18.85
CA VAL A 162 -10.45 -7.15 19.91
C VAL A 162 -9.45 -6.23 20.58
N ALA A 163 -8.28 -6.73 21.00
CA ALA A 163 -7.23 -5.93 21.60
C ALA A 163 -6.74 -4.78 20.71
N ALA A 164 -6.59 -5.06 19.42
CA ALA A 164 -6.20 -4.04 18.44
C ALA A 164 -7.29 -2.97 18.26
N ALA A 165 -8.58 -3.38 18.24
CA ALA A 165 -9.70 -2.46 18.16
C ALA A 165 -9.79 -1.55 19.41
N GLU A 166 -9.53 -2.09 20.59
CA GLU A 166 -9.44 -1.32 21.84
C GLU A 166 -8.28 -0.31 21.79
N ALA A 167 -7.08 -0.75 21.42
CA ALA A 167 -5.90 0.11 21.32
C ALA A 167 -6.09 1.25 20.31
N ALA A 168 -6.86 1.02 19.23
CA ALA A 168 -7.20 2.02 18.22
C ALA A 168 -8.43 2.88 18.58
N HIS A 169 -9.01 2.73 19.77
CA HIS A 169 -10.28 3.38 20.17
C HIS A 169 -11.42 3.15 19.17
N ALA A 170 -11.46 1.96 18.56
CA ALA A 170 -12.48 1.56 17.60
C ALA A 170 -13.63 0.77 18.23
N MET A 171 -13.43 0.20 19.42
CA MET A 171 -14.37 -0.73 20.05
C MET A 171 -15.78 -0.19 20.15
N GLN A 172 -15.96 1.07 20.62
CA GLN A 172 -17.29 1.63 20.87
C GLN A 172 -18.14 1.64 19.60
N PHE A 173 -17.64 2.24 18.50
CA PHE A 173 -18.41 2.30 17.27
C PHE A 173 -18.62 0.92 16.61
N ILE A 174 -17.69 -0.04 16.84
CA ILE A 174 -17.86 -1.40 16.35
C ILE A 174 -19.03 -2.09 17.07
N LEU A 175 -19.13 -1.94 18.38
CA LEU A 175 -20.23 -2.51 19.17
C LEU A 175 -21.60 -1.88 18.85
N ASP A 176 -21.61 -0.61 18.43
CA ASP A 176 -22.81 0.09 17.99
C ASP A 176 -23.31 -0.38 16.60
N MET A 177 -22.52 -1.17 15.87
CA MET A 177 -22.92 -1.73 14.57
C MET A 177 -23.85 -2.94 14.76
N PRO A 178 -24.78 -3.19 13.80
CA PRO A 178 -25.78 -4.26 13.93
C PRO A 178 -25.22 -5.65 14.20
N GLN A 179 -24.04 -5.97 13.68
CA GLN A 179 -23.37 -7.26 13.84
C GLN A 179 -21.96 -7.11 14.45
N GLY A 180 -21.65 -5.97 15.06
CA GLY A 180 -20.36 -5.69 15.66
C GLY A 180 -19.21 -5.94 14.69
N PHE A 181 -18.27 -6.77 15.10
CA PHE A 181 -17.09 -7.14 14.28
C PHE A 181 -17.42 -7.90 12.99
N GLU A 182 -18.59 -8.55 12.92
CA GLU A 182 -19.04 -9.29 11.73
C GLU A 182 -19.83 -8.40 10.75
N THR A 183 -19.94 -7.12 11.04
CA THR A 183 -20.61 -6.17 10.16
C THR A 183 -19.82 -6.00 8.85
N LEU A 184 -20.50 -6.19 7.71
CA LEU A 184 -19.96 -5.90 6.39
C LEU A 184 -19.93 -4.39 6.16
N ILE A 185 -18.74 -3.85 5.87
CA ILE A 185 -18.53 -2.40 5.76
C ILE A 185 -18.68 -1.84 4.34
N GLY A 186 -18.80 -2.72 3.33
CA GLY A 186 -18.93 -2.34 1.92
C GLY A 186 -17.60 -1.91 1.29
N GLU A 187 -17.63 -1.63 0.00
CA GLU A 187 -16.44 -1.18 -0.73
C GLU A 187 -15.89 0.12 -0.12
N ASN A 188 -14.56 0.12 0.12
CA ASN A 188 -13.84 1.24 0.75
C ASN A 188 -14.46 1.75 2.06
N GLY A 189 -15.26 0.91 2.75
CA GLY A 189 -15.91 1.30 3.99
C GLY A 189 -16.91 2.44 3.82
N VAL A 190 -17.67 2.43 2.73
CA VAL A 190 -18.66 3.49 2.39
C VAL A 190 -19.67 3.76 3.51
N ARG A 191 -19.90 2.80 4.40
CA ARG A 191 -20.79 2.90 5.56
C ARG A 191 -20.14 3.53 6.78
N LEU A 192 -18.84 3.89 6.71
CA LEU A 192 -18.05 4.41 7.81
C LEU A 192 -17.71 5.89 7.61
N SER A 193 -17.66 6.64 8.69
CA SER A 193 -17.08 7.98 8.68
C SER A 193 -15.56 7.94 8.42
N GLY A 194 -14.97 9.05 7.99
CA GLY A 194 -13.52 9.13 7.77
C GLY A 194 -12.72 8.75 9.03
N GLY A 195 -13.13 9.22 10.20
CA GLY A 195 -12.47 8.88 11.46
C GLY A 195 -12.63 7.41 11.88
N GLN A 196 -13.75 6.76 11.54
CA GLN A 196 -13.95 5.32 11.77
C GLN A 196 -13.04 4.50 10.86
N ARG A 197 -12.94 4.86 9.56
CA ARG A 197 -12.02 4.22 8.63
C ARG A 197 -10.57 4.31 9.12
N GLN A 198 -10.16 5.49 9.56
CA GLN A 198 -8.80 5.69 10.07
C GLN A 198 -8.52 4.85 11.31
N ARG A 199 -9.46 4.75 12.26
CA ARG A 199 -9.30 3.89 13.45
C ARG A 199 -9.20 2.41 13.09
N LEU A 200 -9.91 1.92 12.07
CA LEU A 200 -9.74 0.55 11.58
C LEU A 200 -8.34 0.33 10.96
N ALA A 201 -7.82 1.30 10.22
CA ALA A 201 -6.47 1.23 9.69
C ALA A 201 -5.40 1.23 10.80
N ILE A 202 -5.61 1.99 11.86
CA ILE A 202 -4.76 1.98 13.06
C ILE A 202 -4.86 0.62 13.77
N ALA A 203 -6.07 0.07 13.94
CA ALA A 203 -6.26 -1.27 14.52
C ALA A 203 -5.51 -2.34 13.71
N ARG A 204 -5.58 -2.29 12.37
CA ARG A 204 -4.80 -3.16 11.47
C ARG A 204 -3.28 -3.06 11.72
N ALA A 205 -2.79 -1.87 12.01
CA ALA A 205 -1.39 -1.66 12.34
C ALA A 205 -0.98 -2.26 13.70
N PHE A 206 -1.89 -2.34 14.67
CA PHE A 206 -1.64 -2.96 15.97
C PHE A 206 -1.65 -4.49 15.94
N VAL A 207 -2.37 -5.12 15.00
CA VAL A 207 -2.36 -6.58 14.81
C VAL A 207 -1.03 -7.06 14.24
N LYS A 208 -0.30 -6.21 13.57
CA LYS A 208 0.97 -6.53 12.92
C LYS A 208 2.12 -6.64 13.91
#